data_49aefc3a8c5295f3927be3fbdb97ccf8
#
_entry.id   49aefc3a8c5295f3927be3fbdb97ccf8
#
_cell.length_a   1.000
_cell.length_b   1.000
_cell.length_c   1.000
_cell.angle_alpha   90.00
_cell.angle_beta   90.00
_cell.angle_gamma   90.00
#
_symmetry.space_group_name_H-M   'P 1'
#
loop_
_entity.id
_entity.type
_entity.pdbx_description
1 polymer ?
#
loop_
_entity_poly.entity_id
_entity_poly.type
_entity_poly.pdbx_seq_one_letter_code
_entity_poly.pdbx_strand_id
1 'polypeptide(L)'
;MSYRPSASFKIQSTDSKIHMKAIVFTKYGTTDVLELKEIDKPIPKEDEVLIKVYAVSINDWDLGLFQGDPINRLLNGLFKPKIKIPGSDIAGRIEAVGNNVKKFQPGDEVYGDLSGRWGGFAEYVCARENALALKPASMSFGEAAAIPQAAMLALQGLRDTGQIQSGQNLLINGAGGGVGTFAVQIARLYGVEVTGVDSSVKLDMMRSMGFDHVIDYKQEDFTKNGKSYDLILDVKTNRSIFDYTRVLSRNGIYAIVGGSLFRLLQALLLGPWISMISKKKICFVALKANKDLDYMNELYETGKVKPVIDRTYRLDEVPEALRFFGEGTHKGKVVITVKHDY
;
A
#
# COMPACT_ATOMS: atom_id res chain seq x y z
N MET A 1 -20.45 39.92 -64.22
CA MET A 1 -19.73 38.90 -63.50
C MET A 1 -19.40 39.43 -62.11
N SER A 2 -20.19 39.05 -61.09
CA SER A 2 -20.01 39.56 -59.74
C SER A 2 -19.39 38.43 -58.90
N TYR A 3 -18.24 38.72 -58.39
CA TYR A 3 -17.46 37.82 -57.49
C TYR A 3 -18.04 37.94 -56.10
N ARG A 4 -18.54 36.81 -55.52
CA ARG A 4 -18.89 36.70 -54.09
C ARG A 4 -17.69 36.13 -53.32
N PRO A 5 -17.26 36.72 -52.18
CA PRO A 5 -16.23 36.13 -51.36
C PRO A 5 -16.83 35.02 -50.50
N SER A 6 -16.14 33.89 -50.48
CA SER A 6 -16.45 32.75 -49.63
C SER A 6 -16.19 33.08 -48.17
N ALA A 7 -17.21 32.99 -47.34
CA ALA A 7 -17.06 33.07 -45.88
C ALA A 7 -16.34 31.83 -45.35
N SER A 8 -15.11 32.00 -44.89
CA SER A 8 -14.38 31.00 -44.14
C SER A 8 -14.99 30.88 -42.74
N PHE A 9 -15.71 29.78 -42.50
CA PHE A 9 -16.11 29.39 -41.16
C PHE A 9 -14.85 28.99 -40.40
N LYS A 10 -14.38 29.83 -39.47
CA LYS A 10 -13.47 29.42 -38.41
C LYS A 10 -14.25 28.53 -37.45
N ILE A 11 -14.01 27.23 -37.50
CA ILE A 11 -14.39 26.31 -36.42
C ILE A 11 -13.56 26.71 -35.21
N GLN A 12 -14.17 27.44 -34.27
CA GLN A 12 -13.63 27.57 -32.92
C GLN A 12 -13.79 26.19 -32.27
N SER A 13 -12.70 25.47 -32.20
CA SER A 13 -12.61 24.31 -31.31
C SER A 13 -12.62 24.84 -29.87
N THR A 14 -13.79 24.93 -29.26
CA THR A 14 -13.91 24.98 -27.81
C THR A 14 -13.61 23.58 -27.30
N ASP A 15 -12.32 23.24 -27.14
CA ASP A 15 -11.90 22.16 -26.28
C ASP A 15 -12.27 22.57 -24.85
N SER A 16 -13.51 22.28 -24.45
CA SER A 16 -13.91 22.35 -23.05
C SER A 16 -13.14 21.24 -22.33
N LYS A 17 -12.03 21.61 -21.69
CA LYS A 17 -11.29 20.69 -20.84
C LYS A 17 -12.23 20.09 -19.82
N ILE A 18 -12.29 18.77 -19.79
CA ILE A 18 -13.06 18.04 -18.79
C ILE A 18 -12.28 18.13 -17.49
N HIS A 19 -12.91 18.62 -16.44
CA HIS A 19 -12.32 18.74 -15.11
C HIS A 19 -12.66 17.50 -14.24
N MET A 20 -11.84 17.25 -13.24
CA MET A 20 -12.04 16.22 -12.23
C MET A 20 -11.65 16.73 -10.84
N LYS A 21 -12.23 16.14 -9.80
CA LYS A 21 -11.85 16.42 -8.40
C LYS A 21 -10.65 15.57 -8.01
N ALA A 22 -9.68 16.17 -7.31
CA ALA A 22 -8.50 15.50 -6.76
C ALA A 22 -8.01 16.16 -5.47
N ILE A 23 -7.37 15.39 -4.61
CA ILE A 23 -6.63 15.90 -3.45
C ILE A 23 -5.24 16.31 -3.90
N VAL A 24 -4.93 17.59 -3.78
CA VAL A 24 -3.68 18.17 -4.29
C VAL A 24 -2.89 18.81 -3.15
N PHE A 25 -1.57 18.63 -3.16
CA PHE A 25 -0.64 19.38 -2.32
C PHE A 25 0.46 20.03 -3.16
N THR A 26 0.92 21.21 -2.77
CA THR A 26 1.93 22.00 -3.50
C THR A 26 3.16 22.32 -2.66
N LYS A 27 3.11 22.00 -1.38
CA LYS A 27 4.21 22.15 -0.40
C LYS A 27 4.18 20.97 0.57
N TYR A 28 5.30 20.66 1.15
CA TYR A 28 5.38 19.65 2.22
C TYR A 28 4.81 20.22 3.53
N GLY A 29 4.19 19.35 4.33
CA GLY A 29 3.61 19.74 5.63
C GLY A 29 2.74 18.66 6.24
N THR A 30 1.86 19.06 7.14
CA THR A 30 0.85 18.21 7.77
C THR A 30 -0.34 17.99 6.82
N THR A 31 -1.37 17.29 7.26
CA THR A 31 -2.60 17.07 6.47
C THR A 31 -3.28 18.37 5.99
N ASP A 32 -2.94 19.52 6.60
CA ASP A 32 -3.49 20.84 6.25
C ASP A 32 -2.99 21.37 4.88
N VAL A 33 -1.96 20.73 4.30
CA VAL A 33 -1.49 21.08 2.94
C VAL A 33 -2.29 20.38 1.83
N LEU A 34 -3.18 19.47 2.19
CA LEU A 34 -4.01 18.69 1.27
C LEU A 34 -5.32 19.43 1.00
N GLU A 35 -5.58 19.73 -0.24
CA GLU A 35 -6.75 20.48 -0.67
C GLU A 35 -7.51 19.73 -1.77
N LEU A 36 -8.83 19.63 -1.65
CA LEU A 36 -9.68 19.15 -2.75
C LEU A 36 -9.75 20.25 -3.82
N LYS A 37 -9.34 19.92 -5.03
CA LYS A 37 -9.34 20.87 -6.17
C LYS A 37 -9.93 20.23 -7.42
N GLU A 38 -10.51 21.07 -8.26
CA GLU A 38 -10.81 20.74 -9.64
C GLU A 38 -9.56 20.96 -10.49
N ILE A 39 -9.19 19.95 -11.25
CA ILE A 39 -8.03 19.96 -12.15
C ILE A 39 -8.40 19.34 -13.49
N ASP A 40 -7.57 19.54 -14.51
CA ASP A 40 -7.79 18.91 -15.81
C ASP A 40 -7.76 17.38 -15.67
N LYS A 41 -8.75 16.70 -16.25
CA LYS A 41 -8.78 15.23 -16.35
C LYS A 41 -7.58 14.76 -17.19
N PRO A 42 -6.79 13.77 -16.74
CA PRO A 42 -5.62 13.34 -17.49
C PRO A 42 -6.01 12.57 -18.75
N ILE A 43 -5.14 12.63 -19.74
CA ILE A 43 -5.25 11.87 -20.99
C ILE A 43 -4.20 10.76 -20.95
N PRO A 44 -4.56 9.48 -21.19
CA PRO A 44 -3.61 8.39 -21.17
C PRO A 44 -2.62 8.50 -22.34
N LYS A 45 -1.35 8.20 -22.08
CA LYS A 45 -0.34 8.03 -23.12
C LYS A 45 -0.58 6.74 -23.88
N GLU A 46 0.24 6.49 -24.91
CA GLU A 46 0.10 5.32 -25.77
C GLU A 46 0.20 3.97 -25.00
N ASP A 47 0.99 3.92 -23.92
CA ASP A 47 1.21 2.75 -23.07
C ASP A 47 0.44 2.79 -21.73
N GLU A 48 -0.54 3.70 -21.61
CA GLU A 48 -1.29 3.92 -20.39
C GLU A 48 -2.79 3.67 -20.59
N VAL A 49 -3.47 3.37 -19.50
CA VAL A 49 -4.92 3.32 -19.41
C VAL A 49 -5.42 4.47 -18.54
N LEU A 50 -6.56 5.03 -18.85
CA LEU A 50 -7.30 5.98 -18.01
C LEU A 50 -8.30 5.18 -17.16
N ILE A 51 -8.19 5.33 -15.85
CA ILE A 51 -9.02 4.62 -14.88
C ILE A 51 -9.95 5.61 -14.20
N LYS A 52 -11.25 5.34 -14.23
CA LYS A 52 -12.25 5.94 -13.36
C LYS A 52 -12.12 5.29 -12.00
N VAL A 53 -11.61 6.02 -11.01
CA VAL A 53 -11.28 5.49 -9.67
C VAL A 53 -12.55 5.35 -8.84
N TYR A 54 -12.77 4.22 -8.19
CA TYR A 54 -13.88 3.98 -7.27
C TYR A 54 -13.42 3.83 -5.82
N ALA A 55 -12.19 3.33 -5.61
CA ALA A 55 -11.63 3.22 -4.28
C ALA A 55 -10.11 3.37 -4.30
N VAL A 56 -9.57 3.89 -3.19
CA VAL A 56 -8.13 4.04 -2.94
C VAL A 56 -7.86 3.63 -1.50
N SER A 57 -6.80 2.87 -1.21
CA SER A 57 -6.45 2.60 0.17
C SER A 57 -5.20 3.37 0.61
N ILE A 58 -5.18 3.76 1.87
CA ILE A 58 -4.08 4.51 2.47
C ILE A 58 -2.94 3.57 2.86
N ASN A 59 -1.70 4.02 2.59
CA ASN A 59 -0.45 3.39 2.99
C ASN A 59 0.49 4.40 3.68
N ASP A 60 1.50 3.90 4.41
CA ASP A 60 2.51 4.76 5.07
C ASP A 60 3.26 5.66 4.03
N TRP A 61 3.44 5.18 2.79
CA TRP A 61 4.07 5.96 1.71
C TRP A 61 3.26 7.20 1.31
N ASP A 62 1.93 7.14 1.39
CA ASP A 62 1.08 8.29 1.10
C ASP A 62 1.28 9.40 2.14
N LEU A 63 1.47 9.05 3.43
CA LEU A 63 1.83 9.99 4.48
C LEU A 63 3.20 10.60 4.23
N GLY A 64 4.22 9.78 4.03
CA GLY A 64 5.58 10.24 3.80
C GLY A 64 5.71 11.17 2.60
N LEU A 65 4.90 10.95 1.56
CA LEU A 65 4.93 11.74 0.33
C LEU A 65 4.63 13.22 0.58
N PHE A 66 3.53 13.56 1.25
CA PHE A 66 3.16 14.97 1.48
C PHE A 66 3.81 15.56 2.75
N GLN A 67 4.14 14.74 3.74
CA GLN A 67 4.93 15.18 4.90
C GLN A 67 6.35 15.55 4.51
N GLY A 68 6.85 14.92 3.43
CA GLY A 68 8.18 15.19 2.92
C GLY A 68 9.26 14.72 3.87
N ASP A 69 9.21 13.45 4.26
CA ASP A 69 10.33 12.82 4.95
C ASP A 69 11.61 12.87 4.09
N PRO A 70 12.80 12.68 4.65
CA PRO A 70 14.07 12.86 3.93
C PRO A 70 14.15 12.02 2.64
N ILE A 71 13.62 10.81 2.63
CA ILE A 71 13.64 9.92 1.46
C ILE A 71 12.69 10.47 0.39
N ASN A 72 11.47 10.82 0.77
CA ASN A 72 10.49 11.37 -0.16
C ASN A 72 10.94 12.73 -0.72
N ARG A 73 11.58 13.59 0.05
CA ARG A 73 12.17 14.85 -0.48
C ARG A 73 13.24 14.58 -1.51
N LEU A 74 14.10 13.58 -1.28
CA LEU A 74 15.16 13.21 -2.22
C LEU A 74 14.56 12.71 -3.56
N LEU A 75 13.51 11.90 -3.50
CA LEU A 75 12.88 11.29 -4.68
C LEU A 75 11.89 12.22 -5.38
N ASN A 76 11.10 12.96 -4.61
CA ASN A 76 9.98 13.78 -5.12
C ASN A 76 10.29 15.29 -5.22
N GLY A 77 11.50 15.71 -4.86
CA GLY A 77 11.95 17.11 -4.94
C GLY A 77 12.22 17.72 -3.57
N LEU A 78 13.43 18.25 -3.42
CA LEU A 78 13.97 18.69 -2.13
C LEU A 78 13.16 19.82 -1.48
N PHE A 79 12.71 20.80 -2.27
CA PHE A 79 12.03 22.01 -1.78
C PHE A 79 10.54 22.04 -2.12
N LYS A 80 10.16 21.51 -3.28
CA LYS A 80 8.77 21.47 -3.75
C LYS A 80 8.45 20.08 -4.31
N PRO A 81 7.28 19.50 -3.98
CA PRO A 81 6.87 18.21 -4.49
C PRO A 81 6.64 18.26 -6.01
N LYS A 82 7.17 17.27 -6.73
CA LYS A 82 6.89 17.03 -8.16
C LYS A 82 5.57 16.30 -8.33
N ILE A 83 5.36 15.26 -7.53
CA ILE A 83 4.09 14.53 -7.43
C ILE A 83 3.20 15.33 -6.48
N LYS A 84 2.01 15.66 -6.95
CA LYS A 84 1.10 16.58 -6.25
C LYS A 84 -0.19 15.92 -5.77
N ILE A 85 -0.48 14.69 -6.19
CA ILE A 85 -1.68 13.94 -5.82
C ILE A 85 -1.21 12.63 -5.19
N PRO A 86 -1.47 12.37 -3.90
CA PRO A 86 -1.16 11.11 -3.25
C PRO A 86 -2.12 9.99 -3.66
N GLY A 87 -2.00 8.83 -3.00
CA GLY A 87 -2.82 7.65 -3.24
C GLY A 87 -2.13 6.69 -4.20
N SER A 88 -1.67 5.56 -3.67
CA SER A 88 -0.94 4.54 -4.43
C SER A 88 -1.80 3.35 -4.80
N ASP A 89 -2.51 2.77 -3.85
CA ASP A 89 -3.34 1.57 -4.07
C ASP A 89 -4.73 1.95 -4.55
N ILE A 90 -5.05 1.64 -5.81
CA ILE A 90 -6.32 2.01 -6.44
C ILE A 90 -7.13 0.81 -6.90
N ALA A 91 -8.43 1.01 -7.00
CA ALA A 91 -9.32 0.14 -7.76
C ALA A 91 -10.34 0.98 -8.53
N GLY A 92 -10.62 0.59 -9.76
CA GLY A 92 -11.50 1.35 -10.63
C GLY A 92 -11.86 0.62 -11.91
N ARG A 93 -12.50 1.35 -12.83
CA ARG A 93 -12.89 0.84 -14.14
C ARG A 93 -12.15 1.60 -15.24
N ILE A 94 -11.65 0.90 -16.21
CA ILE A 94 -10.97 1.50 -17.36
C ILE A 94 -11.99 2.27 -18.20
N GLU A 95 -11.71 3.55 -18.45
CA GLU A 95 -12.52 4.41 -19.31
C GLU A 95 -11.95 4.50 -20.70
N ALA A 96 -10.63 4.59 -20.84
CA ALA A 96 -9.94 4.67 -22.12
C ALA A 96 -8.57 3.99 -22.06
N VAL A 97 -8.05 3.57 -23.19
CA VAL A 97 -6.76 2.93 -23.35
C VAL A 97 -5.94 3.62 -24.42
N GLY A 98 -4.62 3.71 -24.22
CA GLY A 98 -3.67 4.14 -25.25
C GLY A 98 -3.48 3.09 -26.34
N ASN A 99 -3.01 3.52 -27.52
CA ASN A 99 -2.93 2.67 -28.70
C ASN A 99 -2.01 1.44 -28.56
N ASN A 100 -1.06 1.46 -27.62
CA ASN A 100 -0.11 0.37 -27.39
C ASN A 100 -0.53 -0.59 -26.27
N VAL A 101 -1.63 -0.30 -25.58
CA VAL A 101 -2.19 -1.17 -24.52
C VAL A 101 -2.75 -2.45 -25.17
N LYS A 102 -2.40 -3.61 -24.60
CA LYS A 102 -2.82 -4.92 -25.12
C LYS A 102 -3.58 -5.76 -24.11
N LYS A 103 -3.36 -5.50 -22.82
CA LYS A 103 -3.87 -6.35 -21.73
C LYS A 103 -5.31 -6.01 -21.32
N PHE A 104 -5.73 -4.77 -21.56
CA PHE A 104 -6.98 -4.24 -21.05
C PHE A 104 -7.80 -3.52 -22.11
N GLN A 105 -9.11 -3.39 -21.86
CA GLN A 105 -10.05 -2.65 -22.69
C GLN A 105 -10.95 -1.75 -21.82
N PRO A 106 -11.61 -0.72 -22.41
CA PRO A 106 -12.61 0.06 -21.70
C PRO A 106 -13.71 -0.83 -21.10
N GLY A 107 -14.08 -0.55 -19.85
CA GLY A 107 -15.05 -1.32 -19.08
C GLY A 107 -14.44 -2.34 -18.13
N ASP A 108 -13.19 -2.77 -18.32
CA ASP A 108 -12.51 -3.69 -17.41
C ASP A 108 -12.38 -3.09 -16.01
N GLU A 109 -12.67 -3.88 -14.98
CA GLU A 109 -12.45 -3.52 -13.59
C GLU A 109 -11.07 -3.97 -13.15
N VAL A 110 -10.27 -3.02 -12.67
CA VAL A 110 -8.85 -3.22 -12.37
C VAL A 110 -8.47 -2.67 -11.00
N TYR A 111 -7.36 -3.15 -10.49
CA TYR A 111 -6.75 -2.63 -9.28
C TYR A 111 -5.23 -2.81 -9.31
N GLY A 112 -4.52 -2.03 -8.49
CA GLY A 112 -3.06 -2.12 -8.43
C GLY A 112 -2.42 -1.04 -7.58
N ASP A 113 -1.12 -1.21 -7.35
CA ASP A 113 -0.24 -0.24 -6.68
C ASP A 113 0.46 0.65 -7.71
N LEU A 114 0.17 1.94 -7.63
CA LEU A 114 0.76 2.99 -8.47
C LEU A 114 1.98 3.66 -7.82
N SER A 115 2.62 3.03 -6.83
CA SER A 115 3.79 3.58 -6.14
C SER A 115 4.87 4.07 -7.10
N GLY A 116 5.41 5.26 -6.82
CA GLY A 116 6.34 5.96 -7.69
C GLY A 116 5.69 6.92 -8.68
N ARG A 117 4.40 6.76 -9.00
CA ARG A 117 3.60 7.70 -9.80
C ARG A 117 2.50 8.37 -9.01
N TRP A 118 1.86 7.63 -8.08
CA TRP A 118 0.71 8.06 -7.28
C TRP A 118 -0.46 8.58 -8.13
N GLY A 119 -1.31 9.42 -7.55
CA GLY A 119 -2.43 10.04 -8.26
C GLY A 119 -3.79 9.45 -7.93
N GLY A 120 -3.86 8.46 -7.02
CA GLY A 120 -5.08 7.73 -6.71
C GLY A 120 -6.15 8.55 -5.99
N PHE A 121 -5.78 9.54 -5.16
CA PHE A 121 -6.79 10.40 -4.51
C PHE A 121 -7.38 11.41 -5.48
N ALA A 122 -7.98 10.92 -6.55
CA ALA A 122 -8.63 11.66 -7.62
C ALA A 122 -9.76 10.83 -8.24
N GLU A 123 -10.64 11.47 -8.99
CA GLU A 123 -11.70 10.78 -9.72
C GLU A 123 -11.17 9.93 -10.87
N TYR A 124 -10.03 10.33 -11.45
CA TYR A 124 -9.37 9.61 -12.55
C TYR A 124 -7.87 9.61 -12.39
N VAL A 125 -7.24 8.53 -12.83
CA VAL A 125 -5.79 8.40 -12.88
C VAL A 125 -5.34 7.63 -14.11
N CYS A 126 -4.17 7.99 -14.65
CA CYS A 126 -3.52 7.20 -15.70
C CYS A 126 -2.50 6.24 -15.10
N ALA A 127 -2.51 4.99 -15.56
CA ALA A 127 -1.56 3.96 -15.13
C ALA A 127 -1.06 3.15 -16.31
N ARG A 128 0.14 2.56 -16.18
CA ARG A 128 0.63 1.56 -17.13
C ARG A 128 -0.09 0.23 -16.93
N GLU A 129 -0.27 -0.53 -18.00
CA GLU A 129 -0.93 -1.85 -17.93
C GLU A 129 -0.22 -2.85 -17.01
N ASN A 130 1.11 -2.76 -16.84
CA ASN A 130 1.87 -3.64 -15.96
C ASN A 130 1.74 -3.30 -14.46
N ALA A 131 1.12 -2.18 -14.12
CA ALA A 131 0.82 -1.78 -12.74
C ALA A 131 -0.56 -2.26 -12.28
N LEU A 132 -1.27 -3.06 -13.07
CA LEU A 132 -2.65 -3.41 -12.84
C LEU A 132 -2.91 -4.91 -13.00
N ALA A 133 -3.90 -5.40 -12.25
CA ALA A 133 -4.52 -6.71 -12.43
C ALA A 133 -6.03 -6.55 -12.62
N LEU A 134 -6.68 -7.54 -13.26
CA LEU A 134 -8.14 -7.61 -13.30
C LEU A 134 -8.69 -7.87 -11.90
N LYS A 135 -9.72 -7.13 -11.53
CA LYS A 135 -10.44 -7.31 -10.28
C LYS A 135 -11.42 -8.49 -10.42
N PRO A 136 -11.39 -9.49 -9.52
CA PRO A 136 -12.42 -10.52 -9.47
C PRO A 136 -13.83 -9.91 -9.36
N ALA A 137 -14.81 -10.50 -10.05
CA ALA A 137 -16.19 -10.00 -10.03
C ALA A 137 -16.80 -10.06 -8.61
N SER A 138 -16.38 -11.03 -7.80
CA SER A 138 -16.83 -11.21 -6.41
C SER A 138 -16.25 -10.17 -5.44
N MET A 139 -15.21 -9.43 -5.83
CA MET A 139 -14.51 -8.46 -5.00
C MET A 139 -15.10 -7.06 -5.18
N SER A 140 -15.37 -6.35 -4.11
CA SER A 140 -15.74 -4.93 -4.16
C SER A 140 -14.52 -4.06 -4.51
N PHE A 141 -14.71 -2.84 -5.03
CA PHE A 141 -13.61 -1.91 -5.28
C PHE A 141 -12.85 -1.54 -4.00
N GLY A 142 -13.53 -1.42 -2.86
CA GLY A 142 -12.90 -1.15 -1.57
C GLY A 142 -11.96 -2.27 -1.13
N GLU A 143 -12.39 -3.53 -1.27
CA GLU A 143 -11.55 -4.71 -1.00
C GLU A 143 -10.37 -4.78 -1.97
N ALA A 144 -10.61 -4.56 -3.25
CA ALA A 144 -9.58 -4.57 -4.27
C ALA A 144 -8.49 -3.53 -3.99
N ALA A 145 -8.87 -2.28 -3.68
CA ALA A 145 -7.91 -1.24 -3.33
C ALA A 145 -7.13 -1.54 -2.03
N ALA A 146 -7.67 -2.34 -1.12
CA ALA A 146 -7.02 -2.68 0.14
C ALA A 146 -5.89 -3.72 0.01
N ILE A 147 -5.78 -4.40 -1.13
CA ILE A 147 -4.88 -5.54 -1.34
C ILE A 147 -3.45 -5.14 -1.76
N PRO A 148 -3.20 -4.29 -2.79
CA PRO A 148 -1.96 -4.32 -3.56
C PRO A 148 -0.69 -4.23 -2.70
N GLN A 149 -0.45 -3.14 -2.02
CA GLN A 149 0.79 -2.96 -1.27
C GLN A 149 0.84 -3.85 -0.03
N ALA A 150 -0.22 -3.87 0.76
CA ALA A 150 -0.23 -4.56 2.05
C ALA A 150 -0.12 -6.09 1.91
N ALA A 151 -0.88 -6.68 0.99
CA ALA A 151 -0.84 -8.11 0.77
C ALA A 151 0.46 -8.55 0.08
N MET A 152 1.01 -7.74 -0.84
CA MET A 152 2.28 -8.05 -1.47
C MET A 152 3.45 -7.98 -0.49
N LEU A 153 3.48 -7.00 0.41
CA LEU A 153 4.48 -6.93 1.48
C LEU A 153 4.39 -8.14 2.41
N ALA A 154 3.17 -8.55 2.78
CA ALA A 154 2.95 -9.74 3.59
C ALA A 154 3.41 -11.02 2.87
N LEU A 155 2.97 -11.25 1.64
CA LEU A 155 3.30 -12.43 0.85
C LEU A 155 4.80 -12.53 0.59
N GLN A 156 5.40 -11.48 0.04
CA GLN A 156 6.83 -11.45 -0.31
C GLN A 156 7.70 -11.44 0.94
N GLY A 157 7.24 -10.81 2.03
CA GLY A 157 7.90 -10.83 3.33
C GLY A 157 7.98 -12.23 3.92
N LEU A 158 6.89 -12.99 3.87
CA LEU A 158 6.84 -14.36 4.40
C LEU A 158 7.46 -15.38 3.44
N ARG A 159 7.05 -15.38 2.16
CA ARG A 159 7.44 -16.40 1.17
C ARG A 159 8.84 -16.15 0.61
N ASP A 160 9.08 -14.96 0.03
CA ASP A 160 10.29 -14.71 -0.75
C ASP A 160 11.49 -14.34 0.15
N THR A 161 11.26 -13.49 1.16
CA THR A 161 12.30 -13.04 2.09
C THR A 161 12.43 -13.97 3.28
N GLY A 162 11.31 -14.29 3.93
CA GLY A 162 11.23 -15.10 5.14
C GLY A 162 11.37 -16.60 4.92
N GLN A 163 11.15 -17.07 3.69
CA GLN A 163 11.23 -18.51 3.34
C GLN A 163 10.43 -19.39 4.31
N ILE A 164 9.22 -18.92 4.65
CA ILE A 164 8.34 -19.53 5.66
C ILE A 164 8.11 -21.03 5.40
N GLN A 165 8.17 -21.84 6.46
CA GLN A 165 7.98 -23.28 6.40
C GLN A 165 7.09 -23.78 7.54
N SER A 166 6.41 -24.90 7.32
CA SER A 166 5.54 -25.53 8.32
C SER A 166 6.28 -25.84 9.63
N GLY A 167 5.58 -25.65 10.74
CA GLY A 167 6.09 -25.93 12.09
C GLY A 167 6.99 -24.83 12.67
N GLN A 168 7.22 -23.73 11.96
CA GLN A 168 7.97 -22.58 12.47
C GLN A 168 7.15 -21.75 13.45
N ASN A 169 7.86 -21.04 14.33
CA ASN A 169 7.33 -19.97 15.18
C ASN A 169 7.55 -18.62 14.48
N LEU A 170 6.45 -17.96 14.09
CA LEU A 170 6.45 -16.66 13.43
C LEU A 170 6.07 -15.55 14.40
N LEU A 171 6.85 -14.47 14.45
CA LEU A 171 6.47 -13.21 15.07
C LEU A 171 6.11 -12.19 13.98
N ILE A 172 4.97 -11.51 14.13
CA ILE A 172 4.57 -10.36 13.31
C ILE A 172 4.51 -9.12 14.20
N ASN A 173 5.39 -8.16 14.00
CA ASN A 173 5.37 -6.86 14.69
C ASN A 173 4.63 -5.82 13.83
N GLY A 174 3.61 -5.17 14.39
CA GLY A 174 2.62 -4.36 13.65
C GLY A 174 1.49 -5.24 13.11
N ALA A 175 1.11 -6.26 13.88
CA ALA A 175 0.24 -7.36 13.47
C ALA A 175 -1.21 -6.95 13.17
N GLY A 176 -1.71 -5.89 13.82
CA GLY A 176 -3.09 -5.41 13.62
C GLY A 176 -3.23 -4.36 12.52
N GLY A 177 -2.16 -4.02 11.80
CA GLY A 177 -2.19 -3.12 10.64
C GLY A 177 -2.45 -3.84 9.32
N GLY A 178 -2.43 -3.11 8.21
CA GLY A 178 -2.72 -3.64 6.88
C GLY A 178 -1.88 -4.87 6.52
N VAL A 179 -0.56 -4.77 6.61
CA VAL A 179 0.36 -5.88 6.29
C VAL A 179 0.16 -7.05 7.24
N GLY A 180 0.04 -6.79 8.55
CA GLY A 180 -0.08 -7.84 9.58
C GLY A 180 -1.34 -8.68 9.44
N THR A 181 -2.46 -8.05 9.09
CA THR A 181 -3.74 -8.74 8.88
C THR A 181 -3.74 -9.66 7.65
N PHE A 182 -2.99 -9.32 6.60
CA PHE A 182 -2.73 -10.25 5.50
C PHE A 182 -1.72 -11.32 5.89
N ALA A 183 -0.66 -10.95 6.62
CA ALA A 183 0.41 -11.85 6.97
C ALA A 183 -0.08 -13.05 7.81
N VAL A 184 -0.96 -12.86 8.79
CA VAL A 184 -1.50 -13.97 9.58
C VAL A 184 -2.31 -14.94 8.71
N GLN A 185 -3.13 -14.43 7.79
CA GLN A 185 -3.94 -15.28 6.90
C GLN A 185 -3.07 -16.09 5.95
N ILE A 186 -2.03 -15.48 5.39
CA ILE A 186 -1.06 -16.16 4.52
C ILE A 186 -0.25 -17.18 5.34
N ALA A 187 0.23 -16.82 6.54
CA ALA A 187 1.00 -17.69 7.40
C ALA A 187 0.24 -18.99 7.78
N ARG A 188 -1.06 -18.90 8.00
CA ARG A 188 -1.92 -20.06 8.27
C ARG A 188 -1.92 -21.10 7.14
N LEU A 189 -1.68 -20.69 5.90
CA LEU A 189 -1.57 -21.62 4.78
C LEU A 189 -0.33 -22.51 4.87
N TYR A 190 0.64 -22.10 5.69
CA TYR A 190 1.90 -22.85 5.92
C TYR A 190 1.90 -23.68 7.20
N GLY A 191 0.88 -23.59 8.06
CA GLY A 191 0.82 -24.36 9.30
C GLY A 191 1.91 -23.97 10.30
N VAL A 192 2.08 -22.67 10.55
CA VAL A 192 3.02 -22.07 11.50
C VAL A 192 2.27 -21.54 12.73
N GLU A 193 2.95 -21.49 13.88
CA GLU A 193 2.46 -20.82 15.08
C GLU A 193 2.75 -19.32 15.00
N VAL A 194 1.71 -18.47 15.11
CA VAL A 194 1.83 -17.05 14.86
C VAL A 194 1.62 -16.23 16.13
N THR A 195 2.66 -15.49 16.52
CA THR A 195 2.58 -14.47 17.58
C THR A 195 2.47 -13.08 16.93
N GLY A 196 1.43 -12.34 17.28
CA GLY A 196 1.23 -10.96 16.82
C GLY A 196 1.53 -9.95 17.92
N VAL A 197 2.23 -8.88 17.58
CA VAL A 197 2.54 -7.76 18.48
C VAL A 197 1.89 -6.49 17.95
N ASP A 198 1.04 -5.84 18.75
CA ASP A 198 0.44 -4.53 18.45
C ASP A 198 -0.05 -3.87 19.74
N SER A 199 -0.81 -2.80 19.66
CA SER A 199 -1.43 -2.10 20.79
C SER A 199 -2.71 -2.81 21.27
N SER A 200 -3.08 -2.61 22.55
CA SER A 200 -4.28 -3.21 23.18
C SER A 200 -5.56 -3.10 22.37
N VAL A 201 -5.78 -1.96 21.72
CA VAL A 201 -7.00 -1.69 20.92
C VAL A 201 -7.21 -2.64 19.74
N LYS A 202 -6.17 -3.37 19.31
CA LYS A 202 -6.21 -4.27 18.16
C LYS A 202 -6.23 -5.75 18.54
N LEU A 203 -5.93 -6.11 19.79
CA LEU A 203 -5.71 -7.50 20.18
C LEU A 203 -6.93 -8.40 19.99
N ASP A 204 -8.15 -7.90 20.25
CA ASP A 204 -9.36 -8.72 20.07
C ASP A 204 -9.61 -9.06 18.60
N MET A 205 -9.41 -8.09 17.71
CA MET A 205 -9.44 -8.33 16.26
C MET A 205 -8.37 -9.36 15.86
N MET A 206 -7.14 -9.24 16.38
CA MET A 206 -6.06 -10.18 16.08
C MET A 206 -6.40 -11.60 16.54
N ARG A 207 -6.97 -11.77 17.76
CA ARG A 207 -7.47 -13.08 18.23
C ARG A 207 -8.52 -13.66 17.29
N SER A 208 -9.50 -12.85 16.86
CA SER A 208 -10.54 -13.28 15.94
C SER A 208 -10.01 -13.69 14.55
N MET A 209 -8.87 -13.14 14.14
CA MET A 209 -8.19 -13.50 12.89
C MET A 209 -7.34 -14.77 12.99
N GLY A 210 -7.18 -15.33 14.20
CA GLY A 210 -6.50 -16.58 14.43
C GLY A 210 -4.99 -16.45 14.65
N PHE A 211 -4.53 -15.38 15.27
CA PHE A 211 -3.22 -15.37 15.91
C PHE A 211 -3.25 -16.34 17.10
N ASP A 212 -2.25 -17.20 17.22
CA ASP A 212 -2.15 -18.14 18.33
C ASP A 212 -1.79 -17.42 19.63
N HIS A 213 -0.96 -16.37 19.53
CA HIS A 213 -0.59 -15.49 20.63
C HIS A 213 -0.68 -14.02 20.20
N VAL A 214 -1.15 -13.18 21.13
CA VAL A 214 -1.18 -11.73 20.93
C VAL A 214 -0.52 -11.01 22.09
N ILE A 215 0.33 -10.05 21.81
CA ILE A 215 1.13 -9.30 22.78
C ILE A 215 0.84 -7.81 22.63
N ASP A 216 0.43 -7.15 23.74
CA ASP A 216 0.42 -5.69 23.84
C ASP A 216 1.82 -5.20 24.14
N TYR A 217 2.45 -4.52 23.18
CA TYR A 217 3.83 -4.01 23.34
C TYR A 217 3.99 -2.99 24.46
N LYS A 218 2.87 -2.42 24.98
CA LYS A 218 2.90 -1.50 26.13
C LYS A 218 2.94 -2.21 27.47
N GLN A 219 2.50 -3.47 27.52
CA GLN A 219 2.42 -4.27 28.74
C GLN A 219 3.51 -5.34 28.80
N GLU A 220 3.90 -5.91 27.66
CA GLU A 220 4.87 -7.00 27.59
C GLU A 220 5.96 -6.68 26.57
N ASP A 221 7.20 -6.84 26.97
CA ASP A 221 8.36 -6.79 26.08
C ASP A 221 8.61 -8.18 25.48
N PHE A 222 8.12 -8.41 24.26
CA PHE A 222 8.29 -9.68 23.54
C PHE A 222 9.77 -10.08 23.35
N THR A 223 10.71 -9.14 23.48
CA THR A 223 12.15 -9.43 23.35
C THR A 223 12.78 -9.94 24.65
N LYS A 224 11.99 -10.03 25.72
CA LYS A 224 12.43 -10.46 27.07
C LYS A 224 11.55 -11.56 27.67
N ASN A 225 10.56 -12.06 26.95
CA ASN A 225 9.61 -13.05 27.46
C ASN A 225 10.10 -14.52 27.39
N GLY A 226 11.37 -14.73 27.02
CA GLY A 226 11.97 -16.05 26.93
C GLY A 226 11.59 -16.88 25.69
N LYS A 227 10.73 -16.36 24.83
CA LYS A 227 10.37 -17.03 23.56
C LYS A 227 11.41 -16.75 22.48
N SER A 228 11.52 -17.66 21.51
CA SER A 228 12.33 -17.48 20.31
C SER A 228 11.51 -17.77 19.05
N TYR A 229 11.85 -17.11 17.97
CA TYR A 229 11.11 -17.14 16.70
C TYR A 229 12.02 -17.53 15.55
N ASP A 230 11.52 -18.36 14.64
CA ASP A 230 12.25 -18.79 13.45
C ASP A 230 12.16 -17.75 12.35
N LEU A 231 11.05 -17.01 12.32
CA LEU A 231 10.81 -15.93 11.40
C LEU A 231 10.21 -14.73 12.15
N ILE A 232 10.76 -13.56 11.91
CA ILE A 232 10.19 -12.29 12.37
C ILE A 232 9.85 -11.45 11.15
N LEU A 233 8.57 -11.13 10.96
CA LEU A 233 8.11 -10.13 9.98
C LEU A 233 7.85 -8.80 10.71
N ASP A 234 8.71 -7.82 10.47
CA ASP A 234 8.67 -6.55 11.20
C ASP A 234 8.17 -5.41 10.32
N VAL A 235 6.93 -5.00 10.55
CA VAL A 235 6.27 -3.91 9.82
C VAL A 235 6.50 -2.56 10.50
N LYS A 236 6.87 -2.57 11.78
CA LYS A 236 7.04 -1.35 12.61
C LYS A 236 8.37 -1.39 13.34
N THR A 237 9.48 -1.44 12.61
CA THR A 237 10.84 -1.51 13.17
C THR A 237 11.12 -0.31 14.07
N ASN A 238 10.90 -0.50 15.37
CA ASN A 238 11.00 0.53 16.41
C ASN A 238 11.99 0.19 17.53
N ARG A 239 12.51 -1.05 17.57
CA ARG A 239 13.49 -1.52 18.54
C ARG A 239 14.88 -1.67 17.92
N SER A 240 15.86 -1.90 18.77
CA SER A 240 17.22 -2.18 18.32
C SER A 240 17.30 -3.52 17.58
N ILE A 241 18.16 -3.59 16.57
CA ILE A 241 18.46 -4.85 15.88
C ILE A 241 18.92 -5.94 16.85
N PHE A 242 19.61 -5.58 17.95
CA PHE A 242 20.06 -6.52 18.97
C PHE A 242 18.89 -7.12 19.77
N ASP A 243 17.78 -6.39 19.94
CA ASP A 243 16.58 -6.91 20.60
C ASP A 243 15.90 -7.97 19.73
N TYR A 244 15.74 -7.72 18.43
CA TYR A 244 15.20 -8.70 17.49
C TYR A 244 16.12 -9.92 17.36
N THR A 245 17.42 -9.73 17.26
CA THR A 245 18.36 -10.85 17.13
C THR A 245 18.45 -11.69 18.40
N ARG A 246 18.16 -11.15 19.58
CA ARG A 246 18.10 -11.91 20.83
C ARG A 246 17.03 -12.99 20.78
N VAL A 247 15.85 -12.67 20.27
CA VAL A 247 14.69 -13.58 20.21
C VAL A 247 14.60 -14.34 18.88
N LEU A 248 15.49 -14.09 17.95
CA LEU A 248 15.58 -14.86 16.73
C LEU A 248 16.31 -16.19 16.99
N SER A 249 15.72 -17.31 16.57
CA SER A 249 16.32 -18.65 16.73
C SER A 249 17.61 -18.78 15.89
N ARG A 250 18.38 -19.84 16.15
CA ARG A 250 19.55 -20.16 15.33
C ARG A 250 19.09 -20.48 13.91
N ASN A 251 19.67 -19.86 12.91
CA ASN A 251 19.27 -19.88 11.50
C ASN A 251 17.96 -19.15 11.18
N GLY A 252 17.36 -18.44 12.17
CA GLY A 252 16.14 -17.66 11.98
C GLY A 252 16.35 -16.46 11.04
N ILE A 253 15.24 -15.98 10.48
CA ILE A 253 15.22 -14.86 9.53
C ILE A 253 14.45 -13.69 10.13
N TYR A 254 15.08 -12.52 10.12
CA TYR A 254 14.45 -11.24 10.46
C TYR A 254 14.17 -10.48 9.17
N ALA A 255 12.90 -10.44 8.76
CA ALA A 255 12.40 -9.79 7.55
C ALA A 255 11.82 -8.41 7.90
N ILE A 256 12.47 -7.36 7.44
CA ILE A 256 12.16 -5.96 7.74
C ILE A 256 11.34 -5.38 6.60
N VAL A 257 10.11 -4.93 6.89
CA VAL A 257 9.22 -4.26 5.93
C VAL A 257 9.40 -2.74 5.96
N GLY A 258 9.38 -2.15 7.16
CA GLY A 258 9.48 -0.71 7.33
C GLY A 258 9.53 -0.30 8.80
N GLY A 259 9.63 1.01 9.06
CA GLY A 259 9.66 1.55 10.43
C GLY A 259 10.51 2.79 10.58
N SER A 260 11.06 3.02 11.78
CA SER A 260 11.90 4.17 12.09
C SER A 260 13.17 4.21 11.23
N LEU A 261 13.41 5.32 10.53
CA LEU A 261 14.58 5.51 9.66
C LEU A 261 15.89 5.19 10.40
N PHE A 262 16.04 5.62 11.64
CA PHE A 262 17.23 5.33 12.44
C PHE A 262 17.43 3.81 12.63
N ARG A 263 16.36 3.06 12.89
CA ARG A 263 16.42 1.60 13.08
C ARG A 263 16.67 0.87 11.77
N LEU A 264 16.10 1.36 10.67
CA LEU A 264 16.38 0.82 9.33
C LEU A 264 17.86 1.02 8.94
N LEU A 265 18.44 2.20 9.20
CA LEU A 265 19.86 2.44 9.00
C LEU A 265 20.73 1.57 9.91
N GLN A 266 20.36 1.39 11.17
CA GLN A 266 21.03 0.45 12.07
C GLN A 266 21.04 -0.98 11.50
N ALA A 267 19.89 -1.44 11.02
CA ALA A 267 19.78 -2.77 10.41
C ALA A 267 20.59 -2.92 9.12
N LEU A 268 20.61 -1.86 8.28
CA LEU A 268 21.40 -1.83 7.04
C LEU A 268 22.90 -1.93 7.33
N LEU A 269 23.39 -1.21 8.32
CA LEU A 269 24.82 -1.17 8.65
C LEU A 269 25.30 -2.41 9.43
N LEU A 270 24.52 -2.86 10.41
CA LEU A 270 24.93 -3.95 11.31
C LEU A 270 24.42 -5.33 10.86
N GLY A 271 23.34 -5.39 10.07
CA GLY A 271 22.73 -6.63 9.61
C GLY A 271 23.69 -7.60 8.92
N PRO A 272 24.50 -7.16 7.96
CA PRO A 272 25.48 -8.01 7.29
C PRO A 272 26.50 -8.63 8.26
N TRP A 273 27.01 -7.84 9.21
CA TRP A 273 27.94 -8.30 10.23
C TRP A 273 27.32 -9.34 11.15
N ILE A 274 26.11 -9.07 11.67
CA ILE A 274 25.39 -10.00 12.52
C ILE A 274 25.10 -11.30 11.76
N SER A 275 24.67 -11.21 10.51
CA SER A 275 24.39 -12.39 9.67
C SER A 275 25.65 -13.24 9.44
N MET A 276 26.80 -12.61 9.29
CA MET A 276 28.08 -13.29 9.09
C MET A 276 28.53 -14.07 10.34
N ILE A 277 28.35 -13.51 11.54
CA ILE A 277 28.88 -14.11 12.78
C ILE A 277 27.89 -15.00 13.52
N SER A 278 26.58 -14.89 13.30
CA SER A 278 25.54 -15.51 14.15
C SER A 278 24.67 -16.55 13.47
N LYS A 279 24.91 -16.91 12.22
CA LYS A 279 24.00 -17.77 11.39
C LYS A 279 22.55 -17.26 11.27
N LYS A 280 22.23 -16.08 11.80
CA LYS A 280 20.91 -15.42 11.69
C LYS A 280 20.91 -14.56 10.44
N LYS A 281 19.80 -14.53 9.69
CA LYS A 281 19.68 -13.72 8.50
C LYS A 281 18.88 -12.47 8.79
N ILE A 282 19.38 -11.30 8.39
CA ILE A 282 18.69 -10.01 8.49
C ILE A 282 18.50 -9.48 7.10
N CYS A 283 17.24 -9.37 6.66
CA CYS A 283 16.88 -9.07 5.30
C CYS A 283 15.82 -7.97 5.24
N PHE A 284 15.93 -7.07 4.27
CA PHE A 284 14.86 -6.14 3.93
C PHE A 284 13.92 -6.77 2.91
N VAL A 285 12.62 -6.56 3.10
CA VAL A 285 11.61 -6.96 2.11
C VAL A 285 11.64 -5.97 0.96
N ALA A 286 12.15 -6.41 -0.19
CA ALA A 286 12.16 -5.63 -1.40
C ALA A 286 10.83 -5.81 -2.14
N LEU A 287 9.89 -4.90 -1.93
CA LEU A 287 8.58 -4.97 -2.57
C LEU A 287 8.70 -4.94 -4.11
N LYS A 288 8.19 -5.97 -4.74
CA LYS A 288 7.92 -6.01 -6.18
C LYS A 288 6.44 -5.70 -6.37
N ALA A 289 6.13 -4.42 -6.56
CA ALA A 289 4.76 -3.95 -6.68
C ALA A 289 3.99 -4.73 -7.74
N ASN A 290 2.74 -5.05 -7.46
CA ASN A 290 1.81 -5.77 -8.33
C ASN A 290 2.21 -7.20 -8.76
N LYS A 291 3.39 -7.67 -8.36
CA LYS A 291 3.79 -9.05 -8.62
C LYS A 291 2.93 -9.99 -7.77
N ASP A 292 2.38 -11.03 -8.35
CA ASP A 292 1.54 -12.03 -7.68
C ASP A 292 0.11 -11.54 -7.30
N LEU A 293 -0.41 -10.45 -7.87
CA LEU A 293 -1.81 -10.04 -7.66
C LEU A 293 -2.80 -11.11 -8.15
N ASP A 294 -2.49 -11.81 -9.24
CA ASP A 294 -3.32 -12.92 -9.74
C ASP A 294 -3.39 -14.06 -8.72
N TYR A 295 -2.28 -14.37 -8.04
CA TYR A 295 -2.28 -15.34 -6.93
C TYR A 295 -3.11 -14.85 -5.74
N MET A 296 -3.10 -13.57 -5.44
CA MET A 296 -3.99 -13.00 -4.42
C MET A 296 -5.46 -13.07 -4.80
N ASN A 297 -5.79 -12.95 -6.09
CA ASN A 297 -7.14 -13.18 -6.59
C ASN A 297 -7.61 -14.62 -6.28
N GLU A 298 -6.77 -15.62 -6.55
CA GLU A 298 -7.08 -17.03 -6.22
C GLU A 298 -7.30 -17.25 -4.73
N LEU A 299 -6.46 -16.64 -3.87
CA LEU A 299 -6.61 -16.74 -2.42
C LEU A 299 -7.88 -16.04 -1.93
N TYR A 300 -8.25 -14.91 -2.54
CA TYR A 300 -9.49 -14.21 -2.22
C TYR A 300 -10.72 -15.01 -2.64
N GLU A 301 -10.78 -15.49 -3.88
CA GLU A 301 -11.92 -16.24 -4.43
C GLU A 301 -12.15 -17.58 -3.70
N THR A 302 -11.06 -18.21 -3.22
CA THR A 302 -11.13 -19.42 -2.38
C THR A 302 -11.40 -19.12 -0.91
N GLY A 303 -11.59 -17.85 -0.52
CA GLY A 303 -11.90 -17.43 0.84
C GLY A 303 -10.73 -17.58 1.85
N LYS A 304 -9.53 -17.84 1.36
CA LYS A 304 -8.32 -18.02 2.19
C LYS A 304 -7.76 -16.70 2.71
N VAL A 305 -7.94 -15.62 1.95
CA VAL A 305 -7.47 -14.28 2.31
C VAL A 305 -8.58 -13.27 2.03
N LYS A 306 -8.83 -12.39 3.02
CA LYS A 306 -9.75 -11.25 2.88
C LYS A 306 -9.14 -10.00 3.48
N PRO A 307 -9.26 -8.84 2.85
CA PRO A 307 -8.81 -7.58 3.43
C PRO A 307 -9.66 -7.22 4.66
N VAL A 308 -8.99 -6.75 5.71
CA VAL A 308 -9.65 -6.15 6.87
C VAL A 308 -9.69 -4.66 6.65
N ILE A 309 -10.88 -4.09 6.54
CA ILE A 309 -11.11 -2.65 6.35
C ILE A 309 -11.72 -2.10 7.62
N ASP A 310 -11.03 -1.17 8.30
CA ASP A 310 -11.49 -0.54 9.53
C ASP A 310 -12.54 0.54 9.24
N ARG A 311 -12.16 1.48 8.37
CA ARG A 311 -13.00 2.64 8.04
C ARG A 311 -12.94 2.98 6.56
N THR A 312 -14.04 3.58 6.11
CA THR A 312 -14.16 4.12 4.76
C THR A 312 -14.50 5.61 4.85
N TYR A 313 -13.81 6.42 4.07
CA TYR A 313 -13.99 7.86 3.96
C TYR A 313 -14.29 8.24 2.50
N ARG A 314 -14.81 9.45 2.28
CA ARG A 314 -15.00 10.00 0.93
C ARG A 314 -13.73 10.73 0.48
N LEU A 315 -13.63 11.06 -0.81
CA LEU A 315 -12.49 11.77 -1.38
C LEU A 315 -12.23 13.12 -0.70
N ASP A 316 -13.28 13.88 -0.37
CA ASP A 316 -13.19 15.16 0.35
C ASP A 316 -12.75 15.02 1.82
N GLU A 317 -12.86 13.82 2.39
CA GLU A 317 -12.45 13.50 3.77
C GLU A 317 -11.01 12.93 3.86
N VAL A 318 -10.25 12.88 2.75
CA VAL A 318 -8.87 12.35 2.74
C VAL A 318 -7.96 12.97 3.80
N PRO A 319 -7.97 14.31 4.06
CA PRO A 319 -7.13 14.88 5.13
C PRO A 319 -7.45 14.30 6.52
N GLU A 320 -8.73 14.04 6.82
CA GLU A 320 -9.16 13.41 8.07
C GLU A 320 -8.75 11.94 8.12
N ALA A 321 -8.97 11.21 7.03
CA ALA A 321 -8.60 9.81 6.92
C ALA A 321 -7.08 9.58 7.11
N LEU A 322 -6.25 10.46 6.55
CA LEU A 322 -4.79 10.42 6.73
C LEU A 322 -4.36 10.80 8.15
N ARG A 323 -5.07 11.71 8.81
CA ARG A 323 -4.84 12.03 10.23
C ARG A 323 -5.15 10.83 11.11
N PHE A 324 -6.31 10.21 10.92
CA PHE A 324 -6.69 8.98 11.63
C PHE A 324 -5.70 7.83 11.38
N PHE A 325 -5.28 7.64 10.12
CA PHE A 325 -4.28 6.62 9.78
C PHE A 325 -2.95 6.88 10.50
N GLY A 326 -2.50 8.14 10.55
CA GLY A 326 -1.27 8.57 11.21
C GLY A 326 -1.25 8.34 12.73
N GLU A 327 -2.42 8.25 13.39
CA GLU A 327 -2.54 7.89 14.82
C GLU A 327 -2.12 6.42 15.09
N GLY A 328 -2.13 5.58 14.06
CA GLY A 328 -1.75 4.17 14.18
C GLY A 328 -2.73 3.28 14.92
N THR A 329 -3.95 3.78 15.23
CA THR A 329 -4.99 3.04 15.97
C THR A 329 -5.87 2.19 15.05
N HIS A 330 -5.84 2.43 13.75
CA HIS A 330 -6.62 1.70 12.74
C HIS A 330 -6.34 0.19 12.75
N LYS A 331 -7.38 -0.60 12.43
CA LYS A 331 -7.36 -2.07 12.36
C LYS A 331 -7.37 -2.51 10.89
N GLY A 332 -6.28 -3.06 10.39
CA GLY A 332 -6.17 -3.39 8.95
C GLY A 332 -5.98 -2.15 8.08
N LYS A 333 -6.86 -1.95 7.09
CA LYS A 333 -6.76 -0.89 6.07
C LYS A 333 -7.80 0.22 6.27
N VAL A 334 -7.45 1.41 5.80
CA VAL A 334 -8.36 2.56 5.66
C VAL A 334 -8.56 2.82 4.18
N VAL A 335 -9.81 2.96 3.75
CA VAL A 335 -10.19 3.06 2.34
C VAL A 335 -10.89 4.39 2.06
N ILE A 336 -10.57 5.00 0.94
CA ILE A 336 -11.25 6.18 0.40
C ILE A 336 -12.18 5.70 -0.73
N THR A 337 -13.45 6.05 -0.67
CA THR A 337 -14.40 5.84 -1.77
C THR A 337 -14.50 7.12 -2.62
N VAL A 338 -14.49 6.94 -3.92
CA VAL A 338 -14.65 8.04 -4.88
C VAL A 338 -16.01 7.91 -5.53
N LYS A 339 -16.90 8.86 -5.23
CA LYS A 339 -18.20 8.97 -5.88
C LYS A 339 -18.08 9.86 -7.11
N HIS A 340 -18.78 9.50 -8.16
CA HIS A 340 -18.87 10.29 -9.37
C HIS A 340 -20.27 10.92 -9.46
N ASP A 341 -20.31 12.22 -9.65
CA ASP A 341 -21.55 12.92 -9.98
C ASP A 341 -21.93 12.51 -11.43
N TYR A 342 -23.14 12.00 -11.63
CA TYR A 342 -23.68 11.59 -12.95
C TYR A 342 -24.31 12.79 -13.67
#